data_cb32b1f41f46e4915aa854f88bde8862
#
_entry.id   cb32b1f41f46e4915aa854f88bde8862
#
_cell.length_a   1.000
_cell.length_b   1.000
_cell.length_c   1.000
_cell.angle_alpha   90.00
_cell.angle_beta   90.00
_cell.angle_gamma   90.00
#
_symmetry.space_group_name_H-M   'P 1'
#
loop_
_entity.id
_entity.type
_entity.pdbx_description
1 polymer ?
#
loop_
_entity_poly.entity_id
_entity_poly.type
_entity_poly.pdbx_seq_one_letter_code
_entity_poly.pdbx_strand_id
1 'polypeptide(L)'
;MAEADPERVPMTALVVSHNEGHLIGDRLRELRFCNELLVVDVASSDDTVAVAEAAGARVIRRPFQEIGELVHPHVVGEAHNDLVLLSDPDEEIPPALARQLAELVGKLEDDVALVFAPRIFYFKGRPLRGTIWGGAGGKGLVARRSATEFVPAVHRGLKMRPGFRRHVIEWDGENAIRHHWASGYREFLDKHVRYIRIEGPARALTGEVTGFKALVRTPDRSFWDCFVRRRGYLDGAHGFVLSVLYAIYRTASDVALIRELRRTGARP
;
A
#
# COMPACT_ATOMS: atom_id res chain seq x y z
N MET A 1 9.67 -28.70 20.12
CA MET A 1 9.41 -27.66 21.11
C MET A 1 8.47 -26.68 20.43
N ALA A 2 7.24 -26.52 20.95
CA ALA A 2 6.35 -25.47 20.46
C ALA A 2 7.00 -24.13 20.84
N GLU A 3 7.31 -23.28 19.84
CA GLU A 3 7.66 -21.90 20.09
C GLU A 3 6.53 -21.27 20.91
N ALA A 4 6.89 -20.64 22.02
CA ALA A 4 5.91 -19.90 22.81
C ALA A 4 5.25 -18.87 21.90
N ASP A 5 3.92 -18.84 21.86
CA ASP A 5 3.14 -17.87 21.11
C ASP A 5 3.65 -16.46 21.53
N PRO A 6 4.14 -15.61 20.63
CA PRO A 6 4.70 -14.32 21.02
C PRO A 6 3.63 -13.51 21.74
N GLU A 7 4.02 -12.85 22.81
CA GLU A 7 3.12 -11.96 23.57
C GLU A 7 2.47 -10.96 22.58
N ARG A 8 1.14 -11.06 22.46
CA ARG A 8 0.37 -10.27 21.48
C ARG A 8 0.24 -8.83 21.96
N VAL A 9 0.54 -7.90 21.07
CA VAL A 9 0.44 -6.47 21.39
C VAL A 9 -0.95 -5.90 21.06
N PRO A 10 -1.41 -4.84 21.77
CA PRO A 10 -2.71 -4.21 21.55
C PRO A 10 -2.73 -3.42 20.22
N MET A 11 -2.83 -4.16 19.13
CA MET A 11 -2.86 -3.65 17.76
C MET A 11 -3.79 -4.53 16.91
N THR A 12 -4.56 -3.91 16.02
CA THR A 12 -5.39 -4.60 15.02
C THR A 12 -4.64 -4.66 13.71
N ALA A 13 -4.37 -5.85 13.19
CA ALA A 13 -3.94 -6.03 11.82
C ALA A 13 -5.18 -6.01 10.91
N LEU A 14 -5.31 -4.97 10.08
CA LEU A 14 -6.39 -4.80 9.12
C LEU A 14 -5.89 -5.13 7.73
N VAL A 15 -6.47 -6.17 7.12
CA VAL A 15 -6.12 -6.67 5.79
C VAL A 15 -7.35 -6.60 4.90
N VAL A 16 -7.26 -5.85 3.78
CA VAL A 16 -8.30 -5.83 2.74
C VAL A 16 -7.94 -6.86 1.68
N SER A 17 -8.87 -7.74 1.32
CA SER A 17 -8.59 -8.85 0.40
C SER A 17 -9.71 -9.09 -0.61
N HIS A 18 -9.33 -9.49 -1.83
CA HIS A 18 -10.24 -9.90 -2.91
C HIS A 18 -9.64 -11.02 -3.74
N ASN A 19 -10.19 -12.25 -3.61
CA ASN A 19 -9.72 -13.43 -4.33
C ASN A 19 -8.23 -13.74 -4.10
N GLU A 20 -7.80 -13.74 -2.83
CA GLU A 20 -6.40 -13.94 -2.41
C GLU A 20 -6.26 -15.08 -1.39
N GLY A 21 -7.14 -16.09 -1.46
CA GLY A 21 -7.10 -17.27 -0.60
C GLY A 21 -5.73 -17.93 -0.56
N HIS A 22 -5.01 -17.93 -1.67
CA HIS A 22 -3.67 -18.49 -1.81
C HIS A 22 -2.56 -17.69 -1.09
N LEU A 23 -2.81 -16.45 -0.65
CA LEU A 23 -1.84 -15.57 0.04
C LEU A 23 -2.21 -15.33 1.50
N ILE A 24 -3.50 -15.11 1.77
CA ILE A 24 -3.95 -14.51 3.02
C ILE A 24 -3.60 -15.35 4.25
N GLY A 25 -3.57 -16.68 4.15
CA GLY A 25 -3.25 -17.54 5.28
C GLY A 25 -1.82 -17.35 5.80
N ASP A 26 -0.85 -17.16 4.91
CA ASP A 26 0.54 -16.89 5.27
C ASP A 26 0.68 -15.51 5.89
N ARG A 27 0.06 -14.52 5.29
CA ARG A 27 0.07 -13.13 5.80
C ARG A 27 -0.51 -13.04 7.20
N LEU A 28 -1.66 -13.65 7.46
CA LEU A 28 -2.26 -13.64 8.80
C LEU A 28 -1.38 -14.34 9.84
N ARG A 29 -0.62 -15.38 9.46
CA ARG A 29 0.35 -16.01 10.38
C ARG A 29 1.48 -15.07 10.78
N GLU A 30 1.98 -14.25 9.86
CA GLU A 30 3.01 -13.24 10.14
C GLU A 30 2.52 -12.12 11.04
N LEU A 31 1.21 -11.84 11.02
CA LEU A 31 0.56 -10.78 11.78
C LEU A 31 0.05 -11.22 13.17
N ARG A 32 0.29 -12.49 13.58
CA ARG A 32 -0.19 -13.04 14.86
C ARG A 32 0.34 -12.33 16.10
N PHE A 33 1.39 -11.52 16.00
CA PHE A 33 1.83 -10.66 17.08
C PHE A 33 0.82 -9.54 17.42
N CYS A 34 -0.13 -9.23 16.52
CA CYS A 34 -1.29 -8.39 16.81
C CYS A 34 -2.33 -9.17 17.61
N ASN A 35 -2.97 -8.54 18.59
CA ASN A 35 -4.02 -9.21 19.37
C ASN A 35 -5.36 -9.32 18.63
N GLU A 36 -5.55 -8.60 17.52
CA GLU A 36 -6.70 -8.73 16.63
C GLU A 36 -6.24 -8.83 15.17
N LEU A 37 -6.80 -9.83 14.46
CA LEU A 37 -6.71 -9.97 13.01
C LEU A 37 -8.08 -9.65 12.41
N LEU A 38 -8.16 -8.56 11.63
CA LEU A 38 -9.37 -8.10 10.98
C LEU A 38 -9.20 -8.17 9.46
N VAL A 39 -9.94 -9.04 8.81
CA VAL A 39 -9.96 -9.15 7.36
C VAL A 39 -11.23 -8.51 6.81
N VAL A 40 -11.06 -7.63 5.84
CA VAL A 40 -12.17 -7.06 5.09
C VAL A 40 -12.20 -7.70 3.71
N ASP A 41 -13.12 -8.64 3.54
CA ASP A 41 -13.37 -9.29 2.27
C ASP A 41 -14.21 -8.40 1.37
N VAL A 42 -13.67 -8.05 0.19
CA VAL A 42 -14.37 -7.22 -0.79
C VAL A 42 -14.89 -8.07 -1.94
N ALA A 43 -15.92 -8.87 -1.63
CA ALA A 43 -16.66 -9.74 -2.54
C ALA A 43 -15.79 -10.82 -3.22
N SER A 44 -14.99 -11.55 -2.44
CA SER A 44 -14.27 -12.72 -2.94
C SER A 44 -15.23 -13.85 -3.33
N SER A 45 -14.85 -14.59 -4.37
CA SER A 45 -15.55 -15.77 -4.87
C SER A 45 -14.77 -17.08 -4.70
N ASP A 46 -13.51 -16.97 -4.25
CA ASP A 46 -12.64 -18.10 -3.90
C ASP A 46 -12.72 -18.45 -2.40
N ASP A 47 -11.77 -19.20 -1.90
CA ASP A 47 -11.68 -19.63 -0.51
C ASP A 47 -11.09 -18.59 0.46
N THR A 48 -10.86 -17.33 0.03
CA THR A 48 -10.27 -16.25 0.84
C THR A 48 -10.89 -16.17 2.24
N VAL A 49 -12.22 -16.13 2.32
CA VAL A 49 -12.92 -15.99 3.61
C VAL A 49 -12.69 -17.21 4.50
N ALA A 50 -12.83 -18.41 3.94
CA ALA A 50 -12.64 -19.65 4.71
C ALA A 50 -11.21 -19.78 5.25
N VAL A 51 -10.21 -19.41 4.45
CA VAL A 51 -8.79 -19.41 4.86
C VAL A 51 -8.54 -18.36 5.96
N ALA A 52 -9.12 -17.16 5.84
CA ALA A 52 -8.98 -16.11 6.84
C ALA A 52 -9.60 -16.50 8.20
N GLU A 53 -10.82 -17.06 8.19
CA GLU A 53 -11.50 -17.54 9.39
C GLU A 53 -10.73 -18.70 10.05
N ALA A 54 -10.21 -19.65 9.25
CA ALA A 54 -9.38 -20.74 9.74
C ALA A 54 -8.07 -20.26 10.36
N ALA A 55 -7.53 -19.11 9.92
CA ALA A 55 -6.35 -18.46 10.52
C ALA A 55 -6.66 -17.70 11.82
N GLY A 56 -7.95 -17.62 12.23
CA GLY A 56 -8.43 -16.95 13.45
C GLY A 56 -8.74 -15.47 13.25
N ALA A 57 -8.90 -15.01 12.01
CA ALA A 57 -9.29 -13.64 11.73
C ALA A 57 -10.81 -13.44 11.88
N ARG A 58 -11.19 -12.26 12.36
CA ARG A 58 -12.57 -11.76 12.24
C ARG A 58 -12.75 -11.20 10.82
N VAL A 59 -13.75 -11.71 10.09
CA VAL A 59 -14.00 -11.32 8.70
C VAL A 59 -15.21 -10.40 8.61
N ILE A 60 -15.04 -9.27 7.90
CA ILE A 60 -16.12 -8.35 7.53
C ILE A 60 -16.26 -8.36 6.02
N ARG A 61 -17.48 -8.56 5.52
CA ARG A 61 -17.76 -8.54 4.08
C ARG A 61 -18.24 -7.16 3.64
N ARG A 62 -17.68 -6.68 2.55
CA ARG A 62 -18.04 -5.40 1.91
C ARG A 62 -18.21 -5.59 0.39
N PRO A 63 -18.97 -4.70 -0.28
CA PRO A 63 -19.01 -4.67 -1.75
C PRO A 63 -17.62 -4.49 -2.33
N PHE A 64 -17.41 -4.98 -3.54
CA PHE A 64 -16.14 -4.86 -4.26
C PHE A 64 -15.69 -3.40 -4.35
N GLN A 65 -14.41 -3.17 -4.07
CA GLN A 65 -13.69 -1.92 -4.28
C GLN A 65 -12.37 -2.22 -4.98
N GLU A 66 -11.95 -1.31 -5.85
CA GLU A 66 -10.77 -1.54 -6.69
C GLU A 66 -9.45 -1.52 -5.92
N ILE A 67 -9.41 -0.83 -4.77
CA ILE A 67 -8.21 -0.68 -3.93
C ILE A 67 -8.57 -0.57 -2.45
N GLY A 68 -7.65 -1.01 -1.58
CA GLY A 68 -7.83 -0.99 -0.12
C GLY A 68 -8.02 0.40 0.46
N GLU A 69 -7.37 1.43 -0.09
CA GLU A 69 -7.49 2.81 0.39
C GLU A 69 -8.92 3.38 0.30
N LEU A 70 -9.74 2.85 -0.60
CA LEU A 70 -11.18 3.22 -0.66
C LEU A 70 -12.00 2.51 0.42
N VAL A 71 -11.50 1.42 0.96
CA VAL A 71 -12.17 0.60 1.99
C VAL A 71 -11.86 1.11 3.40
N HIS A 72 -10.62 1.46 3.67
CA HIS A 72 -10.13 1.81 5.01
C HIS A 72 -11.01 2.83 5.75
N PRO A 73 -11.45 3.97 5.15
CA PRO A 73 -12.27 4.96 5.86
C PRO A 73 -13.59 4.41 6.39
N HIS A 74 -14.13 3.36 5.76
CA HIS A 74 -15.43 2.77 6.08
C HIS A 74 -15.35 1.61 7.07
N VAL A 75 -14.15 1.09 7.34
CA VAL A 75 -13.97 -0.13 8.15
C VAL A 75 -12.99 0.04 9.31
N VAL A 76 -12.17 1.08 9.31
CA VAL A 76 -11.20 1.30 10.39
C VAL A 76 -11.88 1.45 11.76
N GLY A 77 -13.12 1.93 11.80
CA GLY A 77 -13.95 2.00 13.00
C GLY A 77 -14.30 0.66 13.62
N GLU A 78 -14.24 -0.42 12.85
CA GLU A 78 -14.51 -1.80 13.31
C GLU A 78 -13.32 -2.42 14.07
N ALA A 79 -12.13 -1.83 14.00
CA ALA A 79 -10.97 -2.29 14.74
C ALA A 79 -11.16 -2.09 16.25
N HIS A 80 -10.78 -3.08 17.07
CA HIS A 80 -10.91 -2.99 18.52
C HIS A 80 -9.82 -2.10 19.14
N ASN A 81 -8.65 -2.04 18.52
CA ASN A 81 -7.53 -1.25 19.00
C ASN A 81 -7.47 0.13 18.35
N ASP A 82 -6.84 1.08 19.02
CA ASP A 82 -6.54 2.40 18.45
C ASP A 82 -5.36 2.36 17.47
N LEU A 83 -4.40 1.46 17.68
CA LEU A 83 -3.32 1.19 16.73
C LEU A 83 -3.78 0.15 15.71
N VAL A 84 -3.73 0.53 14.43
CA VAL A 84 -4.14 -0.32 13.29
C VAL A 84 -2.97 -0.47 12.33
N LEU A 85 -2.52 -1.70 12.13
CA LEU A 85 -1.53 -2.08 11.13
C LEU A 85 -2.27 -2.35 9.82
N LEU A 86 -1.91 -1.62 8.75
CA LEU A 86 -2.50 -1.73 7.42
C LEU A 86 -1.61 -2.59 6.52
N SER A 87 -2.07 -3.77 6.16
CA SER A 87 -1.33 -4.70 5.32
C SER A 87 -2.17 -5.20 4.16
N ASP A 88 -1.52 -5.46 3.04
CA ASP A 88 -2.12 -6.09 1.87
C ASP A 88 -1.67 -7.57 1.80
N PRO A 89 -2.47 -8.48 1.20
CA PRO A 89 -2.10 -9.90 1.12
C PRO A 89 -0.81 -10.17 0.35
N ASP A 90 -0.40 -9.27 -0.55
CA ASP A 90 0.86 -9.36 -1.30
C ASP A 90 2.06 -8.71 -0.57
N GLU A 91 1.88 -8.30 0.72
CA GLU A 91 2.92 -7.71 1.57
C GLU A 91 3.33 -8.65 2.70
N GLU A 92 4.53 -9.20 2.62
CA GLU A 92 5.14 -10.04 3.66
C GLU A 92 5.78 -9.16 4.74
N ILE A 93 5.43 -9.43 6.00
CA ILE A 93 6.03 -8.78 7.18
C ILE A 93 7.13 -9.70 7.72
N PRO A 94 8.41 -9.39 7.50
CA PRO A 94 9.48 -10.26 7.97
C PRO A 94 9.56 -10.30 9.51
N PRO A 95 10.05 -11.41 10.10
CA PRO A 95 10.15 -11.55 11.56
C PRO A 95 10.93 -10.44 12.24
N ALA A 96 11.92 -9.85 11.57
CA ALA A 96 12.67 -8.71 12.10
C ALA A 96 11.78 -7.48 12.31
N LEU A 97 10.94 -7.16 11.30
CA LEU A 97 9.99 -6.05 11.41
C LEU A 97 8.88 -6.34 12.43
N ALA A 98 8.36 -7.57 12.45
CA ALA A 98 7.32 -7.95 13.40
C ALA A 98 7.80 -7.78 14.86
N ARG A 99 9.02 -8.20 15.18
CA ARG A 99 9.63 -7.99 16.52
C ARG A 99 9.78 -6.51 16.84
N GLN A 100 10.34 -5.71 15.91
CA GLN A 100 10.48 -4.26 16.12
C GLN A 100 9.15 -3.56 16.34
N LEU A 101 8.11 -3.94 15.60
CA LEU A 101 6.76 -3.40 15.81
C LEU A 101 6.18 -3.78 17.18
N ALA A 102 6.34 -5.05 17.59
CA ALA A 102 5.87 -5.50 18.89
C ALA A 102 6.55 -4.75 20.04
N GLU A 103 7.87 -4.54 19.98
CA GLU A 103 8.61 -3.77 20.96
C GLU A 103 8.25 -2.27 20.95
N LEU A 104 8.01 -1.72 19.75
CA LEU A 104 7.67 -0.32 19.57
C LEU A 104 6.31 0.03 20.18
N VAL A 105 5.30 -0.85 20.01
CA VAL A 105 3.93 -0.58 20.48
C VAL A 105 3.88 -0.27 21.97
N GLY A 106 4.64 -1.00 22.78
CA GLY A 106 4.72 -0.77 24.24
C GLY A 106 5.44 0.53 24.64
N LYS A 107 6.14 1.17 23.72
CA LYS A 107 6.95 2.39 23.95
C LYS A 107 6.49 3.57 23.12
N LEU A 108 5.44 3.38 22.31
CA LEU A 108 4.99 4.39 21.34
C LEU A 108 4.32 5.56 22.07
N GLU A 109 4.90 6.74 21.95
CA GLU A 109 4.37 7.97 22.55
C GLU A 109 2.99 8.33 21.96
N ASP A 110 2.15 8.95 22.77
CA ASP A 110 0.74 9.23 22.40
C ASP A 110 0.60 10.25 21.27
N ASP A 111 1.62 11.08 21.05
CA ASP A 111 1.65 12.06 19.96
C ASP A 111 2.05 11.47 18.59
N VAL A 112 2.37 10.16 18.52
CA VAL A 112 2.67 9.48 17.28
C VAL A 112 1.38 8.99 16.61
N ALA A 113 1.02 9.60 15.47
CA ALA A 113 -0.13 9.19 14.66
C ALA A 113 0.18 8.08 13.68
N LEU A 114 1.37 8.08 13.07
CA LEU A 114 1.74 7.14 12.02
C LEU A 114 3.13 6.54 12.27
N VAL A 115 3.25 5.25 12.04
CA VAL A 115 4.54 4.56 11.97
C VAL A 115 4.82 4.19 10.52
N PHE A 116 5.95 4.68 10.01
CA PHE A 116 6.45 4.33 8.68
C PHE A 116 7.48 3.22 8.80
N ALA A 117 7.34 2.20 7.96
CA ALA A 117 8.30 1.12 7.86
C ALA A 117 8.94 1.07 6.47
N PRO A 118 10.18 0.58 6.33
CA PRO A 118 10.79 0.38 5.04
C PRO A 118 10.04 -0.70 4.25
N ARG A 119 9.91 -0.50 2.92
CA ARG A 119 9.25 -1.42 2.00
C ARG A 119 10.07 -1.58 0.73
N ILE A 120 10.26 -2.81 0.30
CA ILE A 120 10.94 -3.16 -0.95
C ILE A 120 9.94 -3.85 -1.88
N PHE A 121 9.82 -3.33 -3.10
CA PHE A 121 8.99 -3.94 -4.12
C PHE A 121 9.71 -5.10 -4.80
N TYR A 122 8.99 -6.20 -4.98
CA TYR A 122 9.45 -7.37 -5.72
C TYR A 122 8.69 -7.46 -7.04
N PHE A 123 9.43 -7.62 -8.11
CA PHE A 123 8.91 -7.88 -9.45
C PHE A 123 9.46 -9.20 -9.97
N LYS A 124 8.58 -10.13 -10.35
CA LYS A 124 8.96 -11.50 -10.76
C LYS A 124 9.87 -12.20 -9.73
N GLY A 125 9.53 -12.03 -8.44
CA GLY A 125 10.27 -12.63 -7.32
C GLY A 125 11.64 -12.01 -7.03
N ARG A 126 12.00 -10.87 -7.65
CA ARG A 126 13.27 -10.17 -7.43
C ARG A 126 13.06 -8.78 -6.86
N PRO A 127 13.82 -8.35 -5.85
CA PRO A 127 13.75 -7.01 -5.33
C PRO A 127 14.18 -5.99 -6.39
N LEU A 128 13.40 -4.93 -6.55
CA LEU A 128 13.76 -3.81 -7.42
C LEU A 128 14.79 -2.91 -6.72
N ARG A 129 15.89 -2.64 -7.40
CA ARG A 129 16.99 -1.80 -6.90
C ARG A 129 16.92 -0.37 -7.39
N GLY A 130 16.32 -0.17 -8.54
CA GLY A 130 16.11 1.12 -9.19
C GLY A 130 14.65 1.33 -9.54
N THR A 131 14.38 2.29 -10.46
CA THR A 131 13.03 2.76 -10.81
C THR A 131 12.36 3.57 -9.68
N ILE A 132 11.13 4.00 -9.87
CA ILE A 132 10.35 4.67 -8.81
C ILE A 132 9.95 3.70 -7.68
N TRP A 133 10.07 2.41 -7.91
CA TRP A 133 9.74 1.33 -6.95
C TRP A 133 11.00 0.71 -6.32
N GLY A 134 12.21 1.18 -6.70
CA GLY A 134 13.46 0.60 -6.25
C GLY A 134 13.90 1.09 -4.87
N GLY A 135 14.69 0.24 -4.21
CA GLY A 135 15.22 0.51 -2.89
C GLY A 135 14.19 0.40 -1.76
N ALA A 136 14.63 0.66 -0.54
CA ALA A 136 13.78 0.64 0.64
C ALA A 136 13.01 1.98 0.76
N GLY A 137 11.80 2.02 0.21
CA GLY A 137 10.88 3.16 0.37
C GLY A 137 10.09 3.07 1.67
N GLY A 138 9.61 4.20 2.21
CA GLY A 138 8.75 4.21 3.40
C GLY A 138 7.28 3.95 3.05
N LYS A 139 6.61 3.06 3.81
CA LYS A 139 5.15 2.87 3.83
C LYS A 139 4.61 3.25 5.21
N GLY A 140 3.52 4.05 5.26
CA GLY A 140 2.73 4.22 6.47
C GLY A 140 2.07 2.89 6.82
N LEU A 141 2.65 2.17 7.77
CA LEU A 141 2.25 0.80 8.11
C LEU A 141 1.28 0.76 9.29
N VAL A 142 1.55 1.53 10.35
CA VAL A 142 0.66 1.59 11.52
C VAL A 142 0.09 2.98 11.64
N ALA A 143 -1.22 3.06 11.87
CA ALA A 143 -1.95 4.30 12.11
C ALA A 143 -2.64 4.26 13.48
N ARG A 144 -2.52 5.33 14.27
CA ARG A 144 -3.33 5.58 15.44
C ARG A 144 -4.66 6.17 14.98
N ARG A 145 -5.76 5.45 15.13
CA ARG A 145 -7.10 5.84 14.65
C ARG A 145 -7.53 7.21 15.17
N SER A 146 -7.35 7.44 16.45
CA SER A 146 -7.72 8.70 17.11
C SER A 146 -6.95 9.93 16.57
N ALA A 147 -5.75 9.72 16.02
CA ALA A 147 -4.84 10.75 15.53
C ALA A 147 -4.72 10.83 14.01
N THR A 148 -5.42 9.96 13.27
CA THR A 148 -5.32 9.85 11.81
C THR A 148 -6.70 10.02 11.17
N GLU A 149 -6.77 10.80 10.10
CA GLU A 149 -7.90 10.85 9.19
C GLU A 149 -7.64 9.88 8.03
N PHE A 150 -8.56 8.93 7.83
CA PHE A 150 -8.55 8.01 6.70
C PHE A 150 -9.36 8.62 5.56
N VAL A 151 -8.71 8.85 4.42
CA VAL A 151 -9.30 9.52 3.26
C VAL A 151 -9.37 8.55 2.09
N PRO A 152 -10.49 8.47 1.34
CA PRO A 152 -10.59 7.59 0.18
C PRO A 152 -9.80 8.17 -1.02
N ALA A 153 -8.46 8.13 -0.93
CA ALA A 153 -7.58 8.67 -1.95
C ALA A 153 -6.38 7.75 -2.20
N VAL A 154 -6.13 7.44 -3.47
CA VAL A 154 -5.02 6.60 -3.93
C VAL A 154 -3.69 7.19 -3.44
N HIS A 155 -2.87 6.38 -2.78
CA HIS A 155 -1.55 6.75 -2.26
C HIS A 155 -1.51 7.93 -1.27
N ARG A 156 -2.66 8.46 -0.84
CA ARG A 156 -2.79 9.60 0.07
C ARG A 156 -3.87 9.36 1.14
N GLY A 157 -4.17 8.09 1.41
CA GLY A 157 -5.28 7.69 2.29
C GLY A 157 -5.11 8.02 3.77
N LEU A 158 -3.91 8.40 4.22
CA LEU A 158 -3.62 8.68 5.61
C LEU A 158 -3.18 10.13 5.80
N LYS A 159 -3.91 10.90 6.60
CA LYS A 159 -3.56 12.26 7.00
C LYS A 159 -3.46 12.34 8.52
N MET A 160 -2.33 12.81 9.02
CA MET A 160 -2.16 13.09 10.45
C MET A 160 -2.98 14.31 10.84
N ARG A 161 -3.64 14.23 12.00
CA ARG A 161 -4.27 15.39 12.62
C ARG A 161 -3.23 16.41 13.10
N PRO A 162 -3.56 17.71 13.18
CA PRO A 162 -2.64 18.71 13.72
C PRO A 162 -2.14 18.35 15.13
N GLY A 163 -0.87 18.61 15.41
CA GLY A 163 -0.25 18.33 16.71
C GLY A 163 0.36 16.94 16.84
N PHE A 164 0.12 16.05 15.89
CA PHE A 164 0.70 14.71 15.88
C PHE A 164 1.91 14.62 14.96
N ARG A 165 2.76 13.61 15.20
CA ARG A 165 3.96 13.32 14.41
C ARG A 165 3.97 11.89 13.88
N ARG A 166 4.92 11.61 12.99
CA ARG A 166 5.22 10.25 12.53
C ARG A 166 6.47 9.73 13.20
N HIS A 167 6.50 8.42 13.43
CA HIS A 167 7.70 7.66 13.73
C HIS A 167 8.18 6.94 12.47
N VAL A 168 9.48 6.86 12.25
CA VAL A 168 10.06 6.17 11.08
C VAL A 168 10.98 5.07 11.59
N ILE A 169 10.68 3.85 11.19
CA ILE A 169 11.56 2.69 11.38
C ILE A 169 12.60 2.74 10.27
N GLU A 170 13.87 2.89 10.65
CA GLU A 170 14.97 2.91 9.70
C GLU A 170 15.26 1.49 9.17
N TRP A 171 15.69 1.42 7.92
CA TRP A 171 16.05 0.14 7.30
C TRP A 171 17.39 -0.36 7.83
N ASP A 172 17.41 -1.58 8.37
CA ASP A 172 18.60 -2.25 8.91
C ASP A 172 19.16 -3.38 8.00
N GLY A 173 18.53 -3.60 6.85
CA GLY A 173 18.87 -4.67 5.91
C GLY A 173 17.90 -5.85 5.92
N GLU A 174 17.14 -6.06 7.01
CA GLU A 174 16.27 -7.23 7.19
C GLU A 174 14.80 -6.87 7.47
N ASN A 175 14.54 -5.66 7.99
CA ASN A 175 13.24 -5.23 8.51
C ASN A 175 12.32 -4.55 7.47
N ALA A 176 12.53 -4.75 6.17
CA ALA A 176 11.66 -4.16 5.16
C ALA A 176 10.49 -5.07 4.81
N ILE A 177 9.29 -4.48 4.70
CA ILE A 177 8.12 -5.13 4.09
C ILE A 177 8.52 -5.61 2.69
N ARG A 178 8.28 -6.88 2.39
CA ARG A 178 8.50 -7.45 1.07
C ARG A 178 7.20 -7.41 0.29
N HIS A 179 7.04 -6.41 -0.56
CA HIS A 179 5.85 -6.26 -1.38
C HIS A 179 5.99 -7.05 -2.68
N HIS A 180 5.37 -8.21 -2.75
CA HIS A 180 5.32 -9.07 -3.94
C HIS A 180 4.38 -8.49 -5.00
N TRP A 181 4.70 -7.30 -5.44
CA TRP A 181 3.85 -6.38 -6.19
C TRP A 181 3.30 -6.93 -7.51
N ALA A 182 4.13 -7.65 -8.28
CA ALA A 182 3.69 -8.29 -9.50
C ALA A 182 4.57 -9.50 -9.87
N SER A 183 3.91 -10.62 -10.17
CA SER A 183 4.54 -11.85 -10.66
C SER A 183 4.99 -11.74 -12.12
N GLY A 184 4.50 -10.72 -12.86
CA GLY A 184 4.83 -10.48 -14.25
C GLY A 184 4.24 -9.21 -14.82
N TYR A 185 4.56 -8.95 -16.09
CA TYR A 185 4.09 -7.74 -16.79
C TYR A 185 2.57 -7.68 -16.96
N ARG A 186 1.89 -8.82 -17.11
CA ARG A 186 0.42 -8.86 -17.24
C ARG A 186 -0.24 -8.32 -15.97
N GLU A 187 0.12 -8.88 -14.82
CA GLU A 187 -0.41 -8.43 -13.54
C GLU A 187 -0.08 -6.95 -13.27
N PHE A 188 1.15 -6.54 -13.60
CA PHE A 188 1.56 -5.14 -13.53
C PHE A 188 0.64 -4.23 -14.36
N LEU A 189 0.36 -4.59 -15.60
CA LEU A 189 -0.49 -3.81 -16.50
C LEU A 189 -1.94 -3.78 -15.98
N ASP A 190 -2.48 -4.92 -15.52
CA ASP A 190 -3.83 -5.01 -14.98
C ASP A 190 -4.02 -4.10 -13.77
N LYS A 191 -3.04 -4.07 -12.84
CA LYS A 191 -3.01 -3.14 -11.69
C LYS A 191 -2.99 -1.67 -12.17
N HIS A 192 -2.15 -1.32 -13.14
CA HIS A 192 -2.03 0.06 -13.63
C HIS A 192 -3.25 0.53 -14.42
N VAL A 193 -3.91 -0.33 -15.18
CA VAL A 193 -5.18 -0.01 -15.85
C VAL A 193 -6.26 0.33 -14.83
N ARG A 194 -6.33 -0.41 -13.71
CA ARG A 194 -7.25 -0.08 -12.60
C ARG A 194 -6.92 1.29 -12.00
N TYR A 195 -5.65 1.56 -11.70
CA TYR A 195 -5.24 2.85 -11.14
C TYR A 195 -5.59 4.03 -12.05
N ILE A 196 -5.38 3.94 -13.37
CA ILE A 196 -5.71 5.02 -14.31
C ILE A 196 -7.19 5.40 -14.23
N ARG A 197 -8.09 4.43 -14.02
CA ARG A 197 -9.54 4.69 -13.96
C ARG A 197 -9.94 5.55 -12.76
N ILE A 198 -9.27 5.37 -11.63
CA ILE A 198 -9.60 6.05 -10.36
C ILE A 198 -8.73 7.27 -10.11
N GLU A 199 -7.56 7.39 -10.74
CA GLU A 199 -6.57 8.42 -10.44
C GLU A 199 -6.99 9.81 -10.95
N GLY A 200 -7.66 9.89 -12.10
CA GLY A 200 -8.15 11.16 -12.65
C GLY A 200 -9.07 11.91 -11.67
N PRO A 201 -10.17 11.31 -11.20
CA PRO A 201 -11.01 11.88 -10.15
C PRO A 201 -10.28 12.17 -8.85
N ALA A 202 -9.43 11.25 -8.38
CA ALA A 202 -8.69 11.42 -7.13
C ALA A 202 -7.72 12.61 -7.18
N ARG A 203 -7.00 12.80 -8.29
CA ARG A 203 -6.10 13.94 -8.50
C ARG A 203 -6.87 15.27 -8.62
N ALA A 204 -8.03 15.25 -9.29
CA ALA A 204 -8.88 16.45 -9.39
C ALA A 204 -9.41 16.88 -8.02
N LEU A 205 -9.84 15.93 -7.17
CA LEU A 205 -10.28 16.19 -5.79
C LEU A 205 -9.20 16.82 -4.91
N THR A 206 -7.92 16.53 -5.17
CA THR A 206 -6.79 17.16 -4.45
C THR A 206 -6.37 18.51 -5.02
N GLY A 207 -7.14 19.08 -5.98
CA GLY A 207 -6.87 20.36 -6.61
C GLY A 207 -5.71 20.33 -7.62
N GLU A 208 -5.29 19.13 -8.05
CA GLU A 208 -4.23 18.99 -9.05
C GLU A 208 -4.75 19.39 -10.43
N VAL A 209 -3.96 20.20 -11.15
CA VAL A 209 -4.28 20.64 -12.52
C VAL A 209 -3.16 20.23 -13.46
N THR A 210 -3.52 19.90 -14.69
CA THR A 210 -2.55 19.62 -15.77
C THR A 210 -3.09 20.08 -17.11
N GLY A 211 -2.21 20.33 -18.06
CA GLY A 211 -2.57 20.82 -19.37
C GLY A 211 -1.75 20.19 -20.50
N PHE A 212 -2.04 20.57 -21.74
CA PHE A 212 -1.43 19.98 -22.91
C PHE A 212 0.12 20.05 -22.93
N LYS A 213 0.69 21.15 -22.43
CA LYS A 213 2.17 21.29 -22.34
C LYS A 213 2.80 20.25 -21.39
N ALA A 214 2.11 19.94 -20.28
CA ALA A 214 2.54 18.88 -19.37
C ALA A 214 2.47 17.52 -20.07
N LEU A 215 1.37 17.24 -20.76
CA LEU A 215 1.14 15.99 -21.48
C LEU A 215 2.27 15.66 -22.46
N VAL A 216 2.78 16.65 -23.21
CA VAL A 216 3.88 16.45 -24.15
C VAL A 216 5.21 16.13 -23.46
N ARG A 217 5.46 16.69 -22.26
CA ARG A 217 6.71 16.52 -21.52
C ARG A 217 6.70 15.32 -20.55
N THR A 218 5.53 14.84 -20.18
CA THR A 218 5.40 13.78 -19.20
C THR A 218 6.09 12.48 -19.62
N PRO A 219 6.01 11.98 -20.86
CA PRO A 219 6.67 10.73 -21.24
C PRO A 219 8.17 10.76 -21.02
N ASP A 220 8.85 11.73 -21.60
CA ASP A 220 10.32 11.85 -21.53
C ASP A 220 10.78 12.08 -20.10
N ARG A 221 10.12 12.99 -19.38
CA ARG A 221 10.44 13.30 -17.98
C ARG A 221 10.25 12.11 -17.07
N SER A 222 9.15 11.37 -17.24
CA SER A 222 8.84 10.20 -16.42
C SER A 222 9.81 9.05 -16.70
N PHE A 223 10.12 8.80 -17.97
CA PHE A 223 11.14 7.82 -18.35
C PHE A 223 12.50 8.18 -17.77
N TRP A 224 12.95 9.42 -17.96
CA TRP A 224 14.25 9.90 -17.46
C TRP A 224 14.34 9.82 -15.93
N ASP A 225 13.29 10.25 -15.23
CA ASP A 225 13.23 10.14 -13.75
C ASP A 225 13.34 8.69 -13.29
N CYS A 226 12.56 7.78 -13.91
CA CYS A 226 12.50 6.38 -13.51
C CYS A 226 13.79 5.62 -13.88
N PHE A 227 14.26 5.76 -15.13
CA PHE A 227 15.37 4.96 -15.63
C PHE A 227 16.74 5.51 -15.22
N VAL A 228 16.92 6.85 -15.29
CA VAL A 228 18.21 7.49 -15.05
C VAL A 228 18.35 7.98 -13.62
N ARG A 229 17.48 8.90 -13.16
CA ARG A 229 17.64 9.51 -11.82
C ARG A 229 17.46 8.52 -10.70
N ARG A 230 16.48 7.62 -10.83
CA ARG A 230 16.20 6.56 -9.87
C ARG A 230 16.90 5.25 -10.21
N ARG A 231 17.89 5.31 -11.10
CA ARG A 231 18.78 4.20 -11.43
C ARG A 231 18.05 2.93 -11.88
N GLY A 232 16.93 3.06 -12.63
CA GLY A 232 16.19 1.90 -13.16
C GLY A 232 17.09 0.95 -13.97
N TYR A 233 18.19 1.43 -14.53
CA TYR A 233 19.20 0.61 -15.22
C TYR A 233 19.82 -0.47 -14.31
N LEU A 234 19.77 -0.33 -12.97
CA LEU A 234 20.25 -1.37 -12.04
C LEU A 234 19.44 -2.66 -12.10
N ASP A 235 18.20 -2.58 -12.59
CA ASP A 235 17.30 -3.72 -12.78
C ASP A 235 17.35 -4.28 -14.23
N GLY A 236 18.32 -3.81 -15.02
CA GLY A 236 18.58 -4.29 -16.38
C GLY A 236 17.39 -4.09 -17.32
N ALA A 237 17.09 -5.11 -18.14
CA ALA A 237 15.99 -5.07 -19.09
C ALA A 237 14.62 -4.84 -18.41
N HIS A 238 14.41 -5.41 -17.21
CA HIS A 238 13.18 -5.17 -16.45
C HIS A 238 13.05 -3.70 -16.04
N GLY A 239 14.12 -3.07 -15.57
CA GLY A 239 14.12 -1.66 -15.23
C GLY A 239 13.84 -0.74 -16.42
N PHE A 240 14.37 -1.07 -17.62
CA PHE A 240 14.05 -0.35 -18.85
C PHE A 240 12.55 -0.47 -19.19
N VAL A 241 12.01 -1.70 -19.25
CA VAL A 241 10.60 -1.93 -19.58
C VAL A 241 9.68 -1.27 -18.56
N LEU A 242 9.96 -1.41 -17.26
CA LEU A 242 9.16 -0.77 -16.20
C LEU A 242 9.20 0.76 -16.32
N SER A 243 10.33 1.35 -16.71
CA SER A 243 10.44 2.81 -16.93
C SER A 243 9.61 3.29 -18.12
N VAL A 244 9.57 2.51 -19.21
CA VAL A 244 8.69 2.79 -20.36
C VAL A 244 7.22 2.70 -19.94
N LEU A 245 6.85 1.61 -19.27
CA LEU A 245 5.47 1.42 -18.78
C LEU A 245 5.05 2.51 -17.79
N TYR A 246 5.96 2.95 -16.93
CA TYR A 246 5.72 4.08 -16.04
C TYR A 246 5.46 5.39 -16.80
N ALA A 247 6.24 5.67 -17.85
CA ALA A 247 6.02 6.85 -18.68
C ALA A 247 4.64 6.82 -19.38
N ILE A 248 4.24 5.65 -19.88
CA ILE A 248 2.91 5.44 -20.45
C ILE A 248 1.81 5.64 -19.39
N TYR A 249 1.96 5.03 -18.23
CA TYR A 249 1.02 5.17 -17.11
C TYR A 249 0.84 6.64 -16.70
N ARG A 250 1.95 7.37 -16.50
CA ARG A 250 1.91 8.79 -16.12
C ARG A 250 1.20 9.65 -17.15
N THR A 251 1.45 9.37 -18.43
CA THR A 251 0.78 10.08 -19.53
C THR A 251 -0.72 9.78 -19.55
N ALA A 252 -1.10 8.51 -19.39
CA ALA A 252 -2.52 8.12 -19.31
C ALA A 252 -3.23 8.73 -18.09
N SER A 253 -2.54 8.82 -16.95
CA SER A 253 -3.02 9.49 -15.74
C SER A 253 -3.25 10.99 -15.96
N ASP A 254 -2.34 11.68 -16.69
CA ASP A 254 -2.54 13.08 -17.05
C ASP A 254 -3.74 13.28 -18.00
N VAL A 255 -3.93 12.36 -18.96
CA VAL A 255 -5.13 12.36 -19.83
C VAL A 255 -6.40 12.16 -19.00
N ALA A 256 -6.39 11.22 -18.05
CA ALA A 256 -7.54 10.98 -17.17
C ALA A 256 -7.88 12.23 -16.35
N LEU A 257 -6.87 12.91 -15.78
CA LEU A 257 -7.06 14.17 -15.06
C LEU A 257 -7.63 15.28 -15.96
N ILE A 258 -7.10 15.46 -17.17
CA ILE A 258 -7.63 16.46 -18.12
C ILE A 258 -9.11 16.20 -18.45
N ARG A 259 -9.47 14.93 -18.66
CA ARG A 259 -10.87 14.54 -18.93
C ARG A 259 -11.77 14.89 -17.75
N GLU A 260 -11.31 14.60 -16.53
CA GLU A 260 -12.06 14.88 -15.31
C GLU A 260 -12.23 16.39 -15.06
N LEU A 261 -11.16 17.18 -15.22
CA LEU A 261 -11.23 18.65 -15.11
C LEU A 261 -12.21 19.25 -16.12
N ARG A 262 -12.22 18.75 -17.38
CA ARG A 262 -13.21 19.19 -18.37
C ARG A 262 -14.63 18.81 -18.00
N ARG A 263 -14.85 17.62 -17.44
CA ARG A 263 -16.17 17.13 -16.99
C ARG A 263 -16.72 17.99 -15.83
N THR A 264 -15.87 18.43 -14.93
CA THR A 264 -16.24 19.22 -13.74
C THR A 264 -16.25 20.73 -14.00
N GLY A 265 -15.91 21.19 -15.21
CA GLY A 265 -15.83 22.61 -15.56
C GLY A 265 -14.63 23.35 -14.95
N ALA A 266 -13.72 22.65 -14.29
CA ALA A 266 -12.48 23.22 -13.82
C ALA A 266 -11.55 23.50 -15.02
N ARG A 267 -11.01 24.71 -15.08
CA ARG A 267 -10.06 25.06 -16.16
C ARG A 267 -8.70 24.41 -15.88
N PRO A 268 -8.10 23.75 -16.90
CA PRO A 268 -6.76 23.16 -16.78
C PRO A 268 -5.66 24.21 -16.62
#